data_27e9626c951dcb0fcb37ca8a0674de95
#
_entry.id   27e9626c951dcb0fcb37ca8a0674de95
#
_cell.length_a   1.000
_cell.length_b   1.000
_cell.length_c   1.000
_cell.angle_alpha   90.00
_cell.angle_beta   90.00
_cell.angle_gamma   90.00
#
_symmetry.space_group_name_H-M   'P 1'
#
loop_
_entity.id
_entity.type
_entity.pdbx_description
1 polymer ?
#
loop_
_entity_poly.entity_id
_entity_poly.type
_entity_poly.pdbx_seq_one_letter_code
_entity_poly.pdbx_strand_id
1 'polypeptide(L)'
;MINLHGHYRYFGTYLLLVIALISTLLFAGCDALSGDDEADDADTLYIYSWGDYLDPEVITQFEEETGIHVVLDEYDTNESMYPRVKEGATTYDLICPSDYMIQKMAENDLLQPLDYDRLPNAKKYIGKAFLQQAESYDPGNRYSIPYCWGTVGLMYNKKMVGGDVDSWSVLFDPQYKDEILMQDSARDAFMIPLRLMGDSMNTKDPEELEKARDMLIAQKPLVQAYGVDDIRDKLASGEAALGVIYSGEAINLLKANPDLGFCAAPKEGTNLWMDGWVIPKTAKHVETAHRFIDFLCRPDIAAKNFEALGYSTPNTAVEDLEADDMDEEEREIAFPDESTYTGQETYQYLGETVDKLYTKLWLQVKVE
;
A
#
# COMPACT_ATOMS: atom_id res chain seq x y z
N MET A 1 -18.62 -9.04 86.00
CA MET A 1 -17.34 -8.89 85.26
C MET A 1 -17.17 -10.11 84.42
N ILE A 2 -17.51 -10.03 83.16
CA ILE A 2 -17.47 -11.10 82.18
C ILE A 2 -16.07 -11.12 81.58
N ASN A 3 -15.43 -12.30 81.58
CA ASN A 3 -14.01 -12.50 81.21
C ASN A 3 -13.85 -12.50 79.68
N LEU A 4 -13.34 -11.43 79.09
CA LEU A 4 -13.22 -11.16 77.66
C LEU A 4 -11.86 -11.65 77.07
N HIS A 5 -11.08 -12.44 77.77
CA HIS A 5 -9.72 -12.79 77.38
C HIS A 5 -9.57 -14.11 76.55
N GLY A 6 -10.65 -14.84 76.32
CA GLY A 6 -10.59 -16.14 75.65
C GLY A 6 -10.74 -16.13 74.12
N HIS A 7 -11.39 -15.11 73.59
CA HIS A 7 -11.75 -15.13 72.13
C HIS A 7 -10.67 -14.60 71.17
N TYR A 8 -9.70 -13.83 71.65
CA TYR A 8 -8.64 -13.29 70.74
C TYR A 8 -7.54 -14.27 70.41
N ARG A 9 -7.31 -15.31 71.18
CA ARG A 9 -6.25 -16.33 70.95
C ARG A 9 -6.60 -17.27 69.80
N TYR A 10 -7.84 -17.55 69.55
CA TYR A 10 -8.27 -18.41 68.44
C TYR A 10 -8.44 -17.64 67.13
N PHE A 11 -8.79 -16.35 67.20
CA PHE A 11 -8.93 -15.54 66.01
C PHE A 11 -7.62 -15.31 65.27
N GLY A 12 -6.50 -15.09 65.96
CA GLY A 12 -5.16 -14.97 65.40
C GLY A 12 -4.68 -16.27 64.75
N THR A 13 -5.01 -17.43 65.33
CA THR A 13 -4.60 -18.73 64.78
C THR A 13 -5.38 -19.11 63.54
N TYR A 14 -6.67 -18.80 63.47
CA TYR A 14 -7.48 -19.01 62.24
C TYR A 14 -7.11 -18.02 61.14
N LEU A 15 -6.76 -16.77 61.44
CA LEU A 15 -6.30 -15.80 60.47
C LEU A 15 -4.95 -16.21 59.82
N LEU A 16 -4.03 -16.73 60.61
CA LEU A 16 -2.74 -17.24 60.13
C LEU A 16 -2.90 -18.53 59.28
N LEU A 17 -3.86 -19.42 59.63
CA LEU A 17 -4.14 -20.60 58.83
C LEU A 17 -4.85 -20.24 57.49
N VAL A 18 -5.72 -19.23 57.48
CA VAL A 18 -6.36 -18.76 56.24
C VAL A 18 -5.36 -18.06 55.33
N ILE A 19 -4.45 -17.25 55.87
CA ILE A 19 -3.38 -16.62 55.12
C ILE A 19 -2.38 -17.65 54.55
N ALA A 20 -2.05 -18.69 55.29
CA ALA A 20 -1.22 -19.80 54.83
C ALA A 20 -1.89 -20.63 53.71
N LEU A 21 -3.21 -20.81 53.78
CA LEU A 21 -3.99 -21.51 52.75
C LEU A 21 -4.14 -20.65 51.48
N ILE A 22 -4.28 -19.35 51.57
CA ILE A 22 -4.36 -18.40 50.45
C ILE A 22 -2.96 -18.28 49.77
N SER A 23 -1.87 -18.31 50.55
CA SER A 23 -0.53 -18.26 49.96
C SER A 23 -0.15 -19.55 49.23
N THR A 24 -0.63 -20.74 49.66
CA THR A 24 -0.41 -21.99 48.93
C THR A 24 -1.27 -22.11 47.68
N LEU A 25 -2.46 -21.47 47.63
CA LEU A 25 -3.26 -21.37 46.43
C LEU A 25 -2.71 -20.37 45.40
N LEU A 26 -2.00 -19.35 45.85
CA LEU A 26 -1.31 -18.39 44.96
C LEU A 26 -0.01 -18.95 44.35
N PHE A 27 0.65 -19.91 44.98
CA PHE A 27 1.82 -20.57 44.41
C PHE A 27 1.47 -21.78 43.51
N ALA A 28 0.29 -22.39 43.67
CA ALA A 28 -0.17 -23.45 42.78
C ALA A 28 -0.89 -22.90 41.51
N GLY A 29 -1.19 -21.59 41.46
CA GLY A 29 -1.85 -20.96 40.32
C GLY A 29 -0.88 -20.29 39.31
N CYS A 30 0.42 -20.19 39.63
CA CYS A 30 1.39 -19.58 38.73
C CYS A 30 1.99 -20.56 37.69
N ASP A 31 1.91 -21.89 37.91
CA ASP A 31 2.32 -22.87 36.91
C ASP A 31 1.19 -23.31 35.97
N ALA A 32 -0.04 -22.84 36.19
CA ALA A 32 -1.18 -23.16 35.32
C ALA A 32 -1.60 -22.01 34.41
N LEU A 33 -0.87 -20.85 34.43
CA LEU A 33 -1.09 -19.67 33.58
C LEU A 33 0.15 -19.30 32.73
N SER A 34 1.21 -20.12 32.80
CA SER A 34 2.29 -20.11 31.80
C SER A 34 2.14 -21.33 30.87
N GLY A 35 0.93 -21.60 30.45
CA GLY A 35 0.66 -22.15 29.15
C GLY A 35 0.64 -20.95 28.20
N ASP A 36 1.80 -20.43 27.84
CA ASP A 36 2.00 -19.97 26.49
C ASP A 36 1.69 -21.22 25.66
N ASP A 37 0.44 -21.32 25.19
CA ASP A 37 0.17 -21.97 23.93
C ASP A 37 1.02 -21.20 22.90
N GLU A 38 2.31 -21.55 22.78
CA GLU A 38 2.96 -21.62 21.49
C GLU A 38 2.17 -22.69 20.72
N ALA A 39 0.91 -22.36 20.37
CA ALA A 39 0.21 -22.99 19.28
C ALA A 39 1.20 -22.90 18.12
N ASP A 40 1.53 -24.05 17.57
CA ASP A 40 2.51 -24.28 16.55
C ASP A 40 2.42 -23.15 15.50
N ASP A 41 3.25 -22.13 15.61
CA ASP A 41 3.29 -20.92 14.76
C ASP A 41 3.65 -21.31 13.30
N ALA A 42 3.97 -22.61 13.10
CA ALA A 42 4.34 -23.20 11.82
C ALA A 42 3.22 -23.15 10.75
N ASP A 43 1.96 -23.08 11.18
CA ASP A 43 0.78 -23.05 10.31
C ASP A 43 0.16 -21.63 10.20
N THR A 44 0.94 -20.58 10.49
CA THR A 44 0.48 -19.18 10.40
C THR A 44 1.39 -18.39 9.48
N LEU A 45 0.80 -17.52 8.66
CA LEU A 45 1.49 -16.57 7.77
C LEU A 45 1.16 -15.15 8.20
N TYR A 46 2.16 -14.35 8.55
CA TYR A 46 2.01 -12.96 8.95
C TYR A 46 2.29 -12.03 7.78
N ILE A 47 1.26 -11.33 7.32
CA ILE A 47 1.31 -10.41 6.18
C ILE A 47 1.19 -8.97 6.67
N TYR A 48 1.94 -8.06 6.07
CA TYR A 48 1.82 -6.62 6.27
C TYR A 48 1.65 -5.94 4.92
N SER A 49 0.45 -5.43 4.65
CA SER A 49 0.05 -4.89 3.35
C SER A 49 -0.66 -3.55 3.49
N TRP A 50 -1.01 -2.95 2.37
CA TRP A 50 -1.92 -1.82 2.30
C TRP A 50 -3.31 -2.24 2.78
N GLY A 51 -4.11 -1.29 3.27
CA GLY A 51 -5.53 -1.51 3.51
C GLY A 51 -6.27 -1.82 2.20
N ASP A 52 -7.27 -2.69 2.28
CA ASP A 52 -8.09 -3.09 1.13
C ASP A 52 -7.27 -3.56 -0.11
N TYR A 53 -6.19 -4.32 0.10
CA TYR A 53 -5.24 -4.71 -0.95
C TYR A 53 -5.18 -6.22 -1.22
N LEU A 54 -6.03 -6.99 -0.58
CA LEU A 54 -6.28 -8.42 -0.79
C LEU A 54 -7.77 -8.69 -0.62
N ASP A 55 -8.36 -9.38 -1.59
CA ASP A 55 -9.74 -9.86 -1.45
C ASP A 55 -9.82 -10.84 -0.25
N PRO A 56 -10.70 -10.61 0.73
CA PRO A 56 -10.89 -11.53 1.85
C PRO A 56 -11.27 -12.97 1.42
N GLU A 57 -11.93 -13.14 0.26
CA GLU A 57 -12.25 -14.48 -0.27
C GLU A 57 -11.00 -15.19 -0.77
N VAL A 58 -10.00 -14.46 -1.28
CA VAL A 58 -8.70 -15.01 -1.69
C VAL A 58 -7.93 -15.52 -0.48
N ILE A 59 -7.95 -14.77 0.63
CA ILE A 59 -7.34 -15.21 1.90
C ILE A 59 -8.03 -16.47 2.40
N THR A 60 -9.36 -16.48 2.46
CA THR A 60 -10.16 -17.64 2.88
C THR A 60 -9.86 -18.86 2.02
N GLN A 61 -9.77 -18.70 0.69
CA GLN A 61 -9.45 -19.78 -0.22
C GLN A 61 -8.03 -20.35 0.03
N PHE A 62 -7.05 -19.49 0.29
CA PHE A 62 -5.70 -19.94 0.65
C PHE A 62 -5.70 -20.76 1.93
N GLU A 63 -6.40 -20.31 2.98
CA GLU A 63 -6.52 -21.02 4.25
C GLU A 63 -7.21 -22.39 4.07
N GLU A 64 -8.30 -22.46 3.29
CA GLU A 64 -9.01 -23.70 2.99
C GLU A 64 -8.16 -24.71 2.20
N GLU A 65 -7.41 -24.24 1.18
CA GLU A 65 -6.58 -25.11 0.33
C GLU A 65 -5.30 -25.60 1.05
N THR A 66 -4.83 -24.85 2.03
CA THR A 66 -3.51 -25.10 2.63
C THR A 66 -3.53 -25.53 4.08
N GLY A 67 -4.58 -25.17 4.81
CA GLY A 67 -4.65 -25.29 6.26
C GLY A 67 -3.80 -24.26 7.02
N ILE A 68 -3.21 -23.29 6.33
CA ILE A 68 -2.37 -22.24 6.90
C ILE A 68 -3.24 -21.03 7.23
N HIS A 69 -3.18 -20.55 8.46
CA HIS A 69 -3.89 -19.36 8.89
C HIS A 69 -3.16 -18.08 8.48
N VAL A 70 -3.88 -17.06 7.99
CA VAL A 70 -3.31 -15.78 7.57
C VAL A 70 -3.66 -14.69 8.59
N VAL A 71 -2.64 -14.03 9.10
CA VAL A 71 -2.78 -12.82 9.93
C VAL A 71 -2.35 -11.63 9.09
N LEU A 72 -3.30 -10.76 8.77
CA LEU A 72 -3.07 -9.57 7.98
C LEU A 72 -3.06 -8.32 8.88
N ASP A 73 -1.92 -7.63 8.91
CA ASP A 73 -1.78 -6.27 9.42
C ASP A 73 -1.77 -5.30 8.24
N GLU A 74 -2.29 -4.09 8.44
CA GLU A 74 -2.39 -3.07 7.40
C GLU A 74 -1.57 -1.83 7.72
N TYR A 75 -1.19 -1.09 6.68
CA TYR A 75 -0.52 0.21 6.77
C TYR A 75 -1.04 1.17 5.70
N ASP A 76 -0.98 2.47 6.02
CA ASP A 76 -1.47 3.53 5.13
C ASP A 76 -0.39 4.10 4.20
N THR A 77 0.89 4.03 4.60
CA THR A 77 2.01 4.59 3.83
C THR A 77 3.27 3.75 3.95
N ASN A 78 4.10 3.72 2.89
CA ASN A 78 5.43 3.12 2.93
C ASN A 78 6.30 3.71 4.06
N GLU A 79 6.14 4.99 4.35
CA GLU A 79 6.87 5.73 5.38
C GLU A 79 6.49 5.29 6.79
N SER A 80 5.25 4.87 7.02
CA SER A 80 4.79 4.28 8.30
C SER A 80 5.21 2.82 8.44
N MET A 81 5.19 2.06 7.35
CA MET A 81 5.57 0.66 7.29
C MET A 81 7.07 0.45 7.53
N TYR A 82 7.92 1.20 6.82
CA TYR A 82 9.37 0.99 6.80
C TYR A 82 10.06 1.00 8.17
N PRO A 83 9.83 1.98 9.08
CA PRO A 83 10.42 1.96 10.42
C PRO A 83 10.03 0.72 11.22
N ARG A 84 8.77 0.29 11.15
CA ARG A 84 8.24 -0.87 11.88
C ARG A 84 8.94 -2.17 11.46
N VAL A 85 9.17 -2.33 10.16
CA VAL A 85 9.90 -3.47 9.61
C VAL A 85 11.39 -3.40 9.98
N LYS A 86 12.01 -2.22 9.86
CA LYS A 86 13.42 -2.00 10.16
C LYS A 86 13.76 -2.22 11.65
N GLU A 87 12.87 -1.82 12.55
CA GLU A 87 13.04 -2.00 13.99
C GLU A 87 12.83 -3.46 14.41
N GLY A 88 12.10 -4.25 13.61
CA GLY A 88 11.88 -5.68 13.85
C GLY A 88 11.06 -5.98 15.12
N ALA A 89 10.26 -5.02 15.59
CA ALA A 89 9.42 -5.19 16.78
C ALA A 89 8.29 -6.20 16.54
N THR A 90 7.82 -6.30 15.31
CA THR A 90 6.88 -7.32 14.83
C THR A 90 7.54 -8.07 13.69
N THR A 91 7.44 -9.40 13.70
CA THR A 91 7.98 -10.23 12.62
C THR A 91 6.88 -10.48 11.61
N TYR A 92 7.07 -10.03 10.38
CA TYR A 92 6.23 -10.35 9.24
C TYR A 92 6.95 -11.32 8.32
N ASP A 93 6.20 -12.17 7.64
CA ASP A 93 6.71 -13.14 6.66
C ASP A 93 6.61 -12.59 5.25
N LEU A 94 5.66 -11.69 5.00
CA LEU A 94 5.37 -11.13 3.70
C LEU A 94 4.96 -9.67 3.81
N ILE A 95 5.45 -8.83 2.89
CA ILE A 95 5.12 -7.40 2.81
C ILE A 95 4.90 -7.04 1.34
N CYS A 96 3.98 -6.08 1.07
CA CYS A 96 3.70 -5.59 -0.29
C CYS A 96 4.01 -4.09 -0.44
N PRO A 97 5.28 -3.66 -0.45
CA PRO A 97 5.66 -2.26 -0.64
C PRO A 97 5.65 -1.83 -2.11
N SER A 98 5.71 -0.51 -2.33
CA SER A 98 5.91 0.06 -3.65
C SER A 98 7.37 -0.02 -4.12
N ASP A 99 7.57 0.15 -5.42
CA ASP A 99 8.82 0.11 -6.16
C ASP A 99 10.02 0.77 -5.45
N TYR A 100 9.95 2.08 -5.17
CA TYR A 100 11.03 2.81 -4.51
C TYR A 100 11.32 2.31 -3.08
N MET A 101 10.30 1.77 -2.41
CA MET A 101 10.45 1.22 -1.07
C MET A 101 11.07 -0.17 -1.12
N ILE A 102 10.74 -0.99 -2.13
CA ILE A 102 11.44 -2.26 -2.42
C ILE A 102 12.93 -2.00 -2.59
N GLN A 103 13.28 -1.01 -3.44
CA GLN A 103 14.66 -0.61 -3.63
C GLN A 103 15.33 -0.19 -2.33
N LYS A 104 14.68 0.69 -1.55
CA LYS A 104 15.19 1.16 -0.26
C LYS A 104 15.42 0.00 0.72
N MET A 105 14.48 -0.94 0.81
CA MET A 105 14.58 -2.10 1.70
C MET A 105 15.71 -3.03 1.26
N ALA A 106 15.86 -3.26 -0.05
CA ALA A 106 16.95 -4.08 -0.61
C ALA A 106 18.32 -3.45 -0.34
N GLU A 107 18.50 -2.14 -0.59
CA GLU A 107 19.74 -1.41 -0.32
C GLU A 107 20.11 -1.38 1.18
N ASN A 108 19.12 -1.46 2.06
CA ASN A 108 19.32 -1.51 3.52
C ASN A 108 19.40 -2.95 4.07
N ASP A 109 19.53 -3.97 3.22
CA ASP A 109 19.68 -5.38 3.60
C ASP A 109 18.52 -5.91 4.47
N LEU A 110 17.29 -5.47 4.18
CA LEU A 110 16.08 -5.85 4.91
C LEU A 110 15.29 -6.98 4.24
N LEU A 111 15.65 -7.40 3.02
CA LEU A 111 14.93 -8.40 2.23
C LEU A 111 15.73 -9.69 2.06
N GLN A 112 15.01 -10.81 1.91
CA GLN A 112 15.57 -12.09 1.49
C GLN A 112 15.40 -12.25 -0.03
N PRO A 113 16.38 -12.86 -0.72
CA PRO A 113 16.20 -13.24 -2.12
C PRO A 113 15.08 -14.26 -2.29
N LEU A 114 14.29 -14.12 -3.34
CA LEU A 114 13.25 -15.07 -3.69
C LEU A 114 13.85 -16.34 -4.31
N ASP A 115 13.27 -17.48 -3.96
CA ASP A 115 13.53 -18.77 -4.59
C ASP A 115 12.52 -19.02 -5.72
N TYR A 116 12.91 -18.70 -6.94
CA TYR A 116 12.05 -18.85 -8.10
C TYR A 116 11.65 -20.31 -8.40
N ASP A 117 12.34 -21.33 -7.86
CA ASP A 117 11.93 -22.72 -8.04
C ASP A 117 10.66 -23.05 -7.24
N ARG A 118 10.32 -22.20 -6.28
CA ARG A 118 9.07 -22.25 -5.50
C ARG A 118 7.95 -21.39 -6.09
N LEU A 119 8.20 -20.70 -7.23
CA LEU A 119 7.29 -19.74 -7.85
C LEU A 119 6.93 -20.11 -9.31
N PRO A 120 6.41 -21.32 -9.58
CA PRO A 120 6.09 -21.75 -10.94
C PRO A 120 4.99 -20.91 -11.59
N ASN A 121 3.98 -20.44 -10.85
CA ASN A 121 2.93 -19.58 -11.37
C ASN A 121 3.47 -18.18 -11.70
N ALA A 122 4.27 -17.60 -10.81
CA ALA A 122 4.92 -16.33 -11.07
C ALA A 122 5.79 -16.39 -12.36
N LYS A 123 6.62 -17.41 -12.51
CA LYS A 123 7.41 -17.64 -13.72
C LYS A 123 6.58 -17.74 -14.99
N LYS A 124 5.36 -18.28 -14.89
CA LYS A 124 4.50 -18.56 -16.03
C LYS A 124 3.62 -17.37 -16.43
N TYR A 125 3.06 -16.67 -15.43
CA TYR A 125 1.97 -15.76 -15.65
C TYR A 125 2.34 -14.29 -15.46
N ILE A 126 3.40 -13.95 -14.70
CA ILE A 126 3.86 -12.56 -14.64
C ILE A 126 4.51 -12.16 -15.96
N GLY A 127 3.99 -11.11 -16.57
CA GLY A 127 4.39 -10.63 -17.88
C GLY A 127 5.85 -10.16 -17.90
N LYS A 128 6.57 -10.48 -18.98
CA LYS A 128 7.99 -10.12 -19.12
C LYS A 128 8.24 -8.62 -19.11
N ALA A 129 7.29 -7.82 -19.63
CA ALA A 129 7.39 -6.37 -19.62
C ALA A 129 7.40 -5.83 -18.19
N PHE A 130 6.58 -6.39 -17.29
CA PHE A 130 6.55 -6.00 -15.88
C PHE A 130 7.81 -6.41 -15.12
N LEU A 131 8.33 -7.61 -15.39
CA LEU A 131 9.63 -8.03 -14.84
C LEU A 131 10.77 -7.14 -15.34
N GLN A 132 10.73 -6.72 -16.60
CA GLN A 132 11.71 -5.79 -17.15
C GLN A 132 11.58 -4.39 -16.53
N GLN A 133 10.38 -3.92 -16.29
CA GLN A 133 10.12 -2.65 -15.58
C GLN A 133 10.65 -2.70 -14.14
N ALA A 134 10.43 -3.82 -13.45
CA ALA A 134 10.87 -4.04 -12.07
C ALA A 134 12.41 -4.03 -11.93
N GLU A 135 13.18 -4.32 -12.98
CA GLU A 135 14.64 -4.20 -12.97
C GLU A 135 15.14 -2.79 -12.60
N SER A 136 14.31 -1.76 -12.75
CA SER A 136 14.67 -0.37 -12.41
C SER A 136 14.82 -0.16 -10.90
N TYR A 137 14.13 -0.94 -10.08
CA TYR A 137 14.15 -0.84 -8.61
C TYR A 137 14.59 -2.15 -7.92
N ASP A 138 14.47 -3.29 -8.59
CA ASP A 138 14.90 -4.60 -8.11
C ASP A 138 15.72 -5.33 -9.19
N PRO A 139 17.02 -5.00 -9.38
CA PRO A 139 17.85 -5.58 -10.40
C PRO A 139 17.92 -7.12 -10.34
N GLY A 140 17.56 -7.77 -11.45
CA GLY A 140 17.46 -9.22 -11.57
C GLY A 140 16.18 -9.79 -10.94
N ASN A 141 15.20 -8.97 -10.59
CA ASN A 141 13.96 -9.37 -9.91
C ASN A 141 14.25 -10.29 -8.71
N ARG A 142 15.22 -9.86 -7.93
CA ARG A 142 15.82 -10.71 -6.91
C ARG A 142 14.98 -10.83 -5.65
N TYR A 143 14.24 -9.78 -5.31
CA TYR A 143 13.59 -9.62 -4.02
C TYR A 143 12.08 -9.54 -4.10
N SER A 144 11.51 -9.20 -5.27
CA SER A 144 10.10 -8.91 -5.41
C SER A 144 9.44 -9.67 -6.56
N ILE A 145 8.14 -9.95 -6.39
CA ILE A 145 7.23 -10.34 -7.48
C ILE A 145 6.22 -9.21 -7.66
N PRO A 146 6.13 -8.61 -8.86
CA PRO A 146 5.11 -7.61 -9.18
C PRO A 146 3.70 -8.15 -8.88
N TYR A 147 2.86 -7.30 -8.27
CA TYR A 147 1.51 -7.69 -7.83
C TYR A 147 0.42 -6.83 -8.45
N CYS A 148 0.48 -5.52 -8.20
CA CYS A 148 -0.39 -4.52 -8.80
C CYS A 148 0.43 -3.40 -9.41
N TRP A 149 -0.14 -2.70 -10.39
CA TRP A 149 0.49 -1.55 -11.02
C TRP A 149 -0.55 -0.55 -11.51
N GLY A 150 -0.11 0.63 -11.84
CA GLY A 150 -0.98 1.67 -12.39
C GLY A 150 -0.25 2.98 -12.61
N THR A 151 -1.03 4.00 -12.93
CA THR A 151 -0.55 5.38 -13.07
C THR A 151 -1.18 6.29 -12.02
N VAL A 152 -0.53 7.39 -11.72
CA VAL A 152 -1.18 8.56 -11.13
C VAL A 152 -1.81 9.33 -12.27
N GLY A 153 -3.12 9.51 -12.25
CA GLY A 153 -3.86 10.13 -13.34
C GLY A 153 -4.69 11.34 -12.89
N LEU A 154 -5.31 11.96 -13.86
CA LEU A 154 -6.15 13.13 -13.68
C LEU A 154 -7.61 12.75 -13.94
N MET A 155 -8.42 12.71 -12.87
CA MET A 155 -9.88 12.61 -12.96
C MET A 155 -10.47 13.99 -13.13
N TYR A 156 -11.48 14.12 -14.00
CA TYR A 156 -12.15 15.38 -14.26
C TYR A 156 -13.65 15.19 -14.49
N ASN A 157 -14.44 16.19 -14.10
CA ASN A 157 -15.88 16.22 -14.39
C ASN A 157 -16.09 16.92 -15.75
N LYS A 158 -16.46 16.14 -16.77
CA LYS A 158 -16.65 16.60 -18.17
C LYS A 158 -17.59 17.81 -18.30
N LYS A 159 -18.62 17.89 -17.43
CA LYS A 159 -19.58 19.01 -17.44
C LYS A 159 -19.01 20.28 -16.83
N MET A 160 -18.18 20.16 -15.80
CA MET A 160 -17.58 21.30 -15.10
C MET A 160 -16.39 21.87 -15.88
N VAL A 161 -15.57 21.00 -16.49
CA VAL A 161 -14.40 21.45 -17.28
C VAL A 161 -14.72 21.77 -18.74
N GLY A 162 -15.85 21.28 -19.26
CA GLY A 162 -16.33 21.58 -20.61
C GLY A 162 -15.68 20.78 -21.73
N GLY A 163 -15.11 19.62 -21.42
CA GLY A 163 -14.47 18.71 -22.38
C GLY A 163 -13.44 17.79 -21.75
N ASP A 164 -12.60 17.20 -22.58
CA ASP A 164 -11.52 16.30 -22.13
C ASP A 164 -10.29 17.08 -21.69
N VAL A 165 -9.55 16.50 -20.74
CA VAL A 165 -8.34 17.09 -20.16
C VAL A 165 -7.18 16.12 -20.35
N ASP A 166 -6.04 16.61 -20.85
CA ASP A 166 -4.85 15.81 -21.17
C ASP A 166 -3.55 16.34 -20.54
N SER A 167 -3.64 17.34 -19.64
CA SER A 167 -2.49 18.06 -19.11
C SER A 167 -2.62 18.36 -17.64
N TRP A 168 -1.53 18.17 -16.89
CA TRP A 168 -1.42 18.61 -15.51
C TRP A 168 -1.59 20.13 -15.31
N SER A 169 -1.39 20.94 -16.36
CA SER A 169 -1.50 22.40 -16.26
C SER A 169 -2.88 22.88 -15.82
N VAL A 170 -3.94 22.10 -16.05
CA VAL A 170 -5.30 22.44 -15.62
C VAL A 170 -5.44 22.59 -14.11
N LEU A 171 -4.62 21.88 -13.33
CA LEU A 171 -4.58 21.97 -11.86
C LEU A 171 -4.04 23.31 -11.35
N PHE A 172 -3.55 24.19 -12.21
CA PHE A 172 -3.04 25.51 -11.89
C PHE A 172 -3.91 26.63 -12.47
N ASP A 173 -5.05 26.28 -13.09
CA ASP A 173 -5.97 27.27 -13.66
C ASP A 173 -6.86 27.86 -12.56
N PRO A 174 -6.82 29.21 -12.35
CA PRO A 174 -7.64 29.87 -11.33
C PRO A 174 -9.15 29.71 -11.51
N GLN A 175 -9.63 29.29 -12.68
CA GLN A 175 -11.06 29.06 -12.89
C GLN A 175 -11.61 27.91 -12.04
N TYR A 176 -10.75 26.94 -11.63
CA TYR A 176 -11.13 25.80 -10.82
C TYR A 176 -10.81 25.99 -9.32
N LYS A 177 -10.80 27.24 -8.87
CA LYS A 177 -10.56 27.57 -7.46
C LYS A 177 -11.58 26.88 -6.55
N ASP A 178 -11.10 26.18 -5.51
CA ASP A 178 -11.87 25.40 -4.56
C ASP A 178 -12.56 24.15 -5.17
N GLU A 179 -12.12 23.72 -6.38
CA GLU A 179 -12.66 22.58 -7.11
C GLU A 179 -11.58 21.55 -7.51
N ILE A 180 -10.40 21.63 -6.90
CA ILE A 180 -9.24 20.76 -7.16
C ILE A 180 -8.99 19.88 -5.93
N LEU A 181 -8.88 18.58 -6.15
CA LEU A 181 -8.49 17.59 -5.15
C LEU A 181 -7.09 17.05 -5.45
N MET A 182 -6.20 17.11 -4.48
CA MET A 182 -4.81 16.68 -4.63
C MET A 182 -4.48 15.50 -3.72
N GLN A 183 -3.53 14.66 -4.14
CA GLN A 183 -3.00 13.60 -3.28
C GLN A 183 -2.23 14.18 -2.09
N ASP A 184 -2.45 13.64 -0.88
CA ASP A 184 -1.65 13.93 0.31
C ASP A 184 -0.38 13.06 0.37
N SER A 185 0.28 12.97 -0.76
CA SER A 185 1.55 12.27 -0.97
C SER A 185 2.60 13.26 -1.48
N ALA A 186 3.72 13.39 -0.80
CA ALA A 186 4.77 14.31 -1.19
C ALA A 186 5.31 13.99 -2.60
N ARG A 187 5.53 12.71 -2.92
CA ARG A 187 6.07 12.30 -4.22
C ARG A 187 5.08 12.58 -5.34
N ASP A 188 3.81 12.24 -5.18
CA ASP A 188 2.78 12.45 -6.20
C ASP A 188 2.46 13.93 -6.41
N ALA A 189 2.41 14.71 -5.33
CA ALA A 189 2.21 16.15 -5.44
C ALA A 189 3.37 16.84 -6.16
N PHE A 190 4.63 16.51 -5.85
CA PHE A 190 5.82 17.08 -6.48
C PHE A 190 6.03 16.61 -7.91
N MET A 191 5.60 15.41 -8.26
CA MET A 191 5.66 14.89 -9.63
C MET A 191 5.03 15.88 -10.62
N ILE A 192 3.88 16.42 -10.29
CA ILE A 192 3.09 17.28 -11.19
C ILE A 192 3.86 18.52 -11.64
N PRO A 193 4.35 19.43 -10.77
CA PRO A 193 5.14 20.57 -11.18
C PRO A 193 6.47 20.17 -11.81
N LEU A 194 7.14 19.11 -11.37
CA LEU A 194 8.36 18.62 -12.01
C LEU A 194 8.11 18.22 -13.47
N ARG A 195 7.06 17.45 -13.73
CA ARG A 195 6.70 17.07 -15.11
C ARG A 195 6.30 18.28 -15.97
N LEU A 196 5.59 19.26 -15.39
CA LEU A 196 5.28 20.51 -16.08
C LEU A 196 6.53 21.34 -16.45
N MET A 197 7.58 21.29 -15.64
CA MET A 197 8.86 21.94 -15.94
C MET A 197 9.71 21.12 -16.94
N GLY A 198 9.34 19.85 -17.22
CA GLY A 198 10.10 18.94 -18.03
C GLY A 198 11.23 18.22 -17.27
N ASP A 199 11.21 18.33 -15.96
CA ASP A 199 12.19 17.69 -15.09
C ASP A 199 11.75 16.25 -14.73
N SER A 200 12.73 15.40 -14.35
CA SER A 200 12.44 14.06 -13.85
C SER A 200 11.77 14.11 -12.48
N MET A 201 10.76 13.28 -12.26
CA MET A 201 10.16 13.12 -10.93
C MET A 201 11.10 12.41 -9.93
N ASN A 202 12.23 11.91 -10.40
CA ASN A 202 13.30 11.35 -9.61
C ASN A 202 14.51 12.30 -9.46
N THR A 203 14.30 13.59 -9.72
CA THR A 203 15.37 14.58 -9.54
C THR A 203 15.88 14.60 -8.09
N LYS A 204 17.19 14.80 -7.97
CA LYS A 204 17.88 15.03 -6.69
C LYS A 204 18.37 16.48 -6.55
N ASP A 205 18.05 17.31 -7.52
CA ASP A 205 18.47 18.73 -7.54
C ASP A 205 17.60 19.55 -6.60
N PRO A 206 18.18 20.16 -5.55
CA PRO A 206 17.42 20.98 -4.62
C PRO A 206 16.76 22.21 -5.26
N GLU A 207 17.35 22.79 -6.31
CA GLU A 207 16.80 23.97 -6.97
C GLU A 207 15.53 23.62 -7.77
N GLU A 208 15.50 22.46 -8.43
CA GLU A 208 14.31 21.93 -9.12
C GLU A 208 13.20 21.62 -8.12
N LEU A 209 13.54 20.99 -7.00
CA LEU A 209 12.58 20.68 -5.92
C LEU A 209 12.03 21.95 -5.25
N GLU A 210 12.86 22.98 -5.05
CA GLU A 210 12.40 24.27 -4.51
C GLU A 210 11.45 24.99 -5.47
N LYS A 211 11.71 24.96 -6.79
CA LYS A 211 10.80 25.50 -7.80
C LYS A 211 9.46 24.74 -7.81
N ALA A 212 9.50 23.41 -7.72
CA ALA A 212 8.30 22.58 -7.64
C ALA A 212 7.46 22.92 -6.39
N ARG A 213 8.10 23.08 -5.22
CA ARG A 213 7.44 23.57 -4.00
C ARG A 213 6.78 24.91 -4.21
N ASP A 214 7.48 25.89 -4.80
CA ASP A 214 6.93 27.24 -5.02
C ASP A 214 5.69 27.21 -5.94
N MET A 215 5.69 26.33 -6.95
CA MET A 215 4.52 26.08 -7.79
C MET A 215 3.36 25.50 -6.98
N LEU A 216 3.60 24.52 -6.12
CA LEU A 216 2.56 23.91 -5.26
C LEU A 216 2.01 24.93 -4.24
N ILE A 217 2.84 25.78 -3.66
CA ILE A 217 2.39 26.88 -2.79
C ILE A 217 1.49 27.85 -3.57
N ALA A 218 1.86 28.20 -4.79
CA ALA A 218 1.03 29.05 -5.65
C ALA A 218 -0.29 28.40 -6.06
N GLN A 219 -0.32 27.06 -6.20
CA GLN A 219 -1.54 26.28 -6.49
C GLN A 219 -2.45 26.16 -5.28
N LYS A 220 -1.91 26.09 -4.07
CA LYS A 220 -2.66 25.78 -2.83
C LYS A 220 -3.96 26.57 -2.65
N PRO A 221 -4.05 27.88 -2.97
CA PRO A 221 -5.31 28.63 -2.90
C PRO A 221 -6.43 28.13 -3.84
N LEU A 222 -6.10 27.26 -4.80
CA LEU A 222 -7.04 26.64 -5.74
C LEU A 222 -7.53 25.27 -5.23
N VAL A 223 -6.77 24.65 -4.33
CA VAL A 223 -7.03 23.28 -3.85
C VAL A 223 -8.13 23.29 -2.79
N GLN A 224 -9.17 22.49 -3.01
CA GLN A 224 -10.24 22.25 -2.05
C GLN A 224 -9.77 21.39 -0.87
N ALA A 225 -9.07 20.29 -1.18
CA ALA A 225 -8.56 19.36 -0.18
C ALA A 225 -7.34 18.57 -0.68
N TYR A 226 -6.52 18.14 0.28
CA TYR A 226 -5.50 17.11 0.11
C TYR A 226 -5.98 15.85 0.84
N GLY A 227 -5.98 14.70 0.17
CA GLY A 227 -6.43 13.44 0.74
C GLY A 227 -5.91 12.25 -0.05
N VAL A 228 -6.28 11.05 0.39
CA VAL A 228 -6.01 9.81 -0.33
C VAL A 228 -7.37 9.19 -0.67
N ASP A 229 -8.02 8.51 0.26
CA ASP A 229 -9.30 7.82 0.01
C ASP A 229 -10.51 8.76 0.03
N ASP A 230 -10.50 9.78 0.86
CA ASP A 230 -11.61 10.74 1.04
C ASP A 230 -11.88 11.62 -0.19
N ILE A 231 -10.92 11.76 -1.10
CA ILE A 231 -11.11 12.49 -2.36
C ILE A 231 -11.99 11.73 -3.36
N ARG A 232 -12.05 10.39 -3.26
CA ARG A 232 -12.90 9.55 -4.13
C ARG A 232 -14.38 9.89 -4.00
N ASP A 233 -14.87 9.99 -2.77
CA ASP A 233 -16.28 10.27 -2.51
C ASP A 233 -16.69 11.64 -3.05
N LYS A 234 -15.81 12.62 -2.94
CA LYS A 234 -16.04 13.97 -3.48
C LYS A 234 -16.06 14.01 -5.01
N LEU A 235 -15.20 13.23 -5.66
CA LEU A 235 -15.23 13.08 -7.12
C LEU A 235 -16.49 12.35 -7.58
N ALA A 236 -16.84 11.25 -6.93
CA ALA A 236 -18.04 10.48 -7.23
C ALA A 236 -19.33 11.31 -7.09
N SER A 237 -19.41 12.16 -6.05
CA SER A 237 -20.55 13.06 -5.83
C SER A 237 -20.57 14.28 -6.74
N GLY A 238 -19.47 14.56 -7.46
CA GLY A 238 -19.35 15.75 -8.33
C GLY A 238 -19.12 17.05 -7.55
N GLU A 239 -18.54 16.97 -6.34
CA GLU A 239 -18.20 18.13 -5.51
C GLU A 239 -16.93 18.86 -5.96
N ALA A 240 -16.16 18.27 -6.89
CA ALA A 240 -14.94 18.86 -7.44
C ALA A 240 -14.88 18.66 -8.95
N ALA A 241 -14.25 19.62 -9.64
CA ALA A 241 -14.05 19.56 -11.09
C ALA A 241 -12.88 18.66 -11.49
N LEU A 242 -11.83 18.61 -10.66
CA LEU A 242 -10.54 17.97 -10.94
C LEU A 242 -10.03 17.20 -9.73
N GLY A 243 -9.41 16.05 -9.96
CA GLY A 243 -8.78 15.26 -8.91
C GLY A 243 -7.59 14.47 -9.40
N VAL A 244 -6.55 14.38 -8.58
CA VAL A 244 -5.39 13.52 -8.82
C VAL A 244 -5.65 12.20 -8.12
N ILE A 245 -5.75 11.10 -8.87
CA ILE A 245 -6.07 9.76 -8.34
C ILE A 245 -5.21 8.69 -8.99
N TYR A 246 -5.23 7.51 -8.40
CA TYR A 246 -4.62 6.31 -8.99
C TYR A 246 -5.56 5.65 -10.00
N SER A 247 -5.02 5.08 -11.09
CA SER A 247 -5.79 4.50 -12.19
C SER A 247 -6.73 3.36 -11.74
N GLY A 248 -6.37 2.57 -10.73
CA GLY A 248 -7.23 1.51 -10.20
C GLY A 248 -8.53 2.02 -9.59
N GLU A 249 -8.55 3.25 -9.06
CA GLU A 249 -9.76 3.87 -8.53
C GLU A 249 -10.66 4.46 -9.62
N ALA A 250 -10.07 4.75 -10.78
CA ALA A 250 -10.78 5.43 -11.86
C ALA A 250 -11.98 4.63 -12.38
N ILE A 251 -11.82 3.31 -12.54
CA ILE A 251 -12.89 2.42 -13.05
C ILE A 251 -14.14 2.52 -12.15
N ASN A 252 -13.96 2.39 -10.84
CA ASN A 252 -15.07 2.46 -9.90
C ASN A 252 -15.71 3.86 -9.86
N LEU A 253 -14.93 4.93 -10.02
CA LEU A 253 -15.43 6.30 -10.09
C LEU A 253 -16.22 6.57 -11.37
N LEU A 254 -15.76 6.09 -12.51
CA LEU A 254 -16.48 6.20 -13.80
C LEU A 254 -17.81 5.45 -13.76
N LYS A 255 -17.87 4.26 -13.16
CA LYS A 255 -19.12 3.52 -12.92
C LYS A 255 -20.08 4.29 -12.00
N ALA A 256 -19.55 4.92 -10.94
CA ALA A 256 -20.35 5.68 -9.98
C ALA A 256 -20.88 6.99 -10.56
N ASN A 257 -20.14 7.66 -11.45
CA ASN A 257 -20.51 8.95 -12.03
C ASN A 257 -20.08 9.04 -13.51
N PRO A 258 -21.00 8.86 -14.47
CA PRO A 258 -20.71 8.90 -15.91
C PRO A 258 -20.32 10.29 -16.45
N ASP A 259 -20.45 11.35 -15.62
CA ASP A 259 -19.99 12.69 -15.97
C ASP A 259 -18.47 12.86 -15.79
N LEU A 260 -17.82 11.87 -15.17
CA LEU A 260 -16.37 11.86 -15.00
C LEU A 260 -15.67 11.38 -16.28
N GLY A 261 -14.42 11.79 -16.41
CA GLY A 261 -13.44 11.29 -17.37
C GLY A 261 -12.10 11.15 -16.70
N PHE A 262 -11.27 10.25 -17.21
CA PHE A 262 -9.94 9.98 -16.65
C PHE A 262 -8.85 10.06 -17.71
N CYS A 263 -7.79 10.81 -17.40
CA CYS A 263 -6.55 10.84 -18.18
C CYS A 263 -5.48 10.07 -17.42
N ALA A 264 -5.22 8.82 -17.83
CA ALA A 264 -4.26 7.93 -17.18
C ALA A 264 -2.80 8.40 -17.38
N ALA A 265 -2.50 9.07 -18.48
CA ALA A 265 -1.16 9.54 -18.83
C ALA A 265 -1.21 10.96 -19.41
N PRO A 266 -1.26 12.01 -18.57
CA PRO A 266 -1.13 13.39 -19.02
C PRO A 266 0.13 13.59 -19.85
N LYS A 267 0.05 14.45 -20.86
CA LYS A 267 1.07 14.61 -21.90
C LYS A 267 2.48 14.99 -21.40
N GLU A 268 2.58 15.55 -20.22
CA GLU A 268 3.85 15.87 -19.57
C GLU A 268 4.50 14.63 -18.94
N GLY A 269 3.76 13.53 -18.87
CA GLY A 269 4.16 12.29 -18.22
C GLY A 269 3.70 12.18 -16.78
N THR A 270 3.72 10.95 -16.26
CA THR A 270 3.25 10.62 -14.92
C THR A 270 4.09 9.52 -14.28
N ASN A 271 3.78 9.16 -13.04
CA ASN A 271 4.34 8.00 -12.35
C ASN A 271 3.66 6.73 -12.84
N LEU A 272 4.46 5.77 -13.29
CA LEU A 272 4.07 4.38 -13.46
C LEU A 272 4.53 3.60 -12.22
N TRP A 273 3.64 3.44 -11.25
CA TRP A 273 3.96 2.76 -10.00
C TRP A 273 3.74 1.24 -10.10
N MET A 274 4.49 0.50 -9.31
CA MET A 274 4.36 -0.95 -9.19
C MET A 274 4.61 -1.39 -7.76
N ASP A 275 3.64 -2.10 -7.21
CA ASP A 275 3.77 -2.74 -5.90
C ASP A 275 4.13 -4.21 -6.07
N GLY A 276 4.88 -4.75 -5.12
CA GLY A 276 5.34 -6.13 -5.22
C GLY A 276 5.49 -6.81 -3.89
N TRP A 277 5.27 -8.12 -3.89
CA TRP A 277 5.45 -8.95 -2.72
C TRP A 277 6.93 -9.22 -2.45
N VAL A 278 7.36 -8.97 -1.22
CA VAL A 278 8.72 -9.17 -0.74
C VAL A 278 8.73 -9.97 0.56
N ILE A 279 9.80 -10.73 0.79
CA ILE A 279 10.02 -11.49 2.03
C ILE A 279 11.05 -10.75 2.87
N PRO A 280 10.68 -10.24 4.07
CA PRO A 280 11.62 -9.59 4.98
C PRO A 280 12.72 -10.54 5.44
N LYS A 281 13.87 -10.00 5.76
CA LYS A 281 15.01 -10.80 6.27
C LYS A 281 14.71 -11.48 7.62
N THR A 282 13.78 -10.92 8.37
CA THR A 282 13.33 -11.43 9.67
C THR A 282 12.24 -12.48 9.57
N ALA A 283 11.71 -12.77 8.38
CA ALA A 283 10.63 -13.73 8.16
C ALA A 283 10.99 -15.10 8.73
N LYS A 284 10.04 -15.73 9.41
CA LYS A 284 10.18 -17.05 10.01
C LYS A 284 9.62 -18.16 9.10
N HIS A 285 8.56 -17.84 8.33
CA HIS A 285 7.83 -18.80 7.50
C HIS A 285 8.09 -18.56 6.00
N VAL A 286 9.38 -18.56 5.61
CA VAL A 286 9.82 -18.23 4.25
C VAL A 286 9.23 -19.14 3.18
N GLU A 287 9.05 -20.44 3.49
CA GLU A 287 8.43 -21.39 2.57
C GLU A 287 6.95 -21.09 2.35
N THR A 288 6.23 -20.79 3.42
CA THR A 288 4.82 -20.41 3.39
C THR A 288 4.63 -19.09 2.64
N ALA A 289 5.53 -18.11 2.84
CA ALA A 289 5.53 -16.85 2.10
C ALA A 289 5.65 -17.07 0.59
N HIS A 290 6.60 -17.92 0.14
CA HIS A 290 6.70 -18.29 -1.28
C HIS A 290 5.42 -18.97 -1.80
N ARG A 291 4.83 -19.88 -1.00
CA ARG A 291 3.59 -20.56 -1.36
C ARG A 291 2.43 -19.58 -1.55
N PHE A 292 2.33 -18.54 -0.69
CA PHE A 292 1.31 -17.51 -0.82
C PHE A 292 1.56 -16.61 -2.03
N ILE A 293 2.81 -16.18 -2.27
CA ILE A 293 3.15 -15.40 -3.48
C ILE A 293 2.77 -16.19 -4.75
N ASP A 294 3.14 -17.48 -4.82
CA ASP A 294 2.84 -18.29 -5.99
C ASP A 294 1.34 -18.55 -6.16
N PHE A 295 0.60 -18.68 -5.05
CA PHE A 295 -0.85 -18.79 -5.04
C PHE A 295 -1.50 -17.51 -5.62
N LEU A 296 -1.06 -16.31 -5.21
CA LEU A 296 -1.55 -15.05 -5.75
C LEU A 296 -1.27 -14.88 -7.26
N CYS A 297 -0.26 -15.55 -7.78
CA CYS A 297 0.06 -15.53 -9.21
C CYS A 297 -0.77 -16.52 -10.04
N ARG A 298 -1.66 -17.33 -9.45
CA ARG A 298 -2.61 -18.15 -10.21
C ARG A 298 -3.60 -17.24 -10.94
N PRO A 299 -3.95 -17.51 -12.21
CA PRO A 299 -4.88 -16.66 -12.98
C PRO A 299 -6.23 -16.45 -12.31
N ASP A 300 -6.84 -17.53 -11.77
CA ASP A 300 -8.14 -17.50 -11.09
C ASP A 300 -8.10 -16.65 -9.80
N ILE A 301 -6.98 -16.62 -9.10
CA ILE A 301 -6.78 -15.84 -7.88
C ILE A 301 -6.45 -14.38 -8.22
N ALA A 302 -5.60 -14.16 -9.21
CA ALA A 302 -5.26 -12.82 -9.68
C ALA A 302 -6.47 -12.09 -10.25
N ALA A 303 -7.38 -12.80 -10.97
CA ALA A 303 -8.64 -12.25 -11.45
C ALA A 303 -9.55 -11.80 -10.28
N LYS A 304 -9.75 -12.63 -9.26
CA LYS A 304 -10.53 -12.25 -8.06
C LYS A 304 -10.00 -11.00 -7.38
N ASN A 305 -8.67 -10.92 -7.18
CA ASN A 305 -8.07 -9.72 -6.61
C ASN A 305 -8.26 -8.51 -7.53
N PHE A 306 -8.11 -8.68 -8.84
CA PHE A 306 -8.35 -7.61 -9.81
C PHE A 306 -9.80 -7.10 -9.75
N GLU A 307 -10.80 -7.99 -9.74
CA GLU A 307 -12.21 -7.62 -9.59
C GLU A 307 -12.50 -6.86 -8.30
N ALA A 308 -11.91 -7.31 -7.19
CA ALA A 308 -12.14 -6.70 -5.88
C ALA A 308 -11.45 -5.33 -5.72
N LEU A 309 -10.23 -5.18 -6.26
CA LEU A 309 -9.38 -4.02 -6.05
C LEU A 309 -9.50 -2.96 -7.16
N GLY A 310 -9.75 -3.38 -8.40
CA GLY A 310 -9.76 -2.51 -9.58
C GLY A 310 -8.35 -2.12 -10.06
N TYR A 311 -7.27 -2.54 -9.41
CA TYR A 311 -5.91 -2.24 -9.84
C TYR A 311 -5.41 -3.19 -10.90
N SER A 312 -4.74 -2.65 -11.92
CA SER A 312 -4.13 -3.45 -13.00
C SER A 312 -3.16 -4.48 -12.44
N THR A 313 -3.19 -5.67 -13.03
CA THR A 313 -2.35 -6.79 -12.60
C THR A 313 -1.25 -7.09 -13.63
N PRO A 314 -0.05 -7.47 -13.19
CA PRO A 314 1.01 -7.95 -14.10
C PRO A 314 0.78 -9.39 -14.57
N ASN A 315 -0.31 -10.05 -14.14
CA ASN A 315 -0.65 -11.40 -14.58
C ASN A 315 -1.31 -11.37 -15.96
N THR A 316 -0.59 -11.82 -16.97
CA THR A 316 -1.02 -11.73 -18.39
C THR A 316 -2.21 -12.60 -18.76
N ALA A 317 -2.66 -13.49 -17.89
CA ALA A 317 -3.83 -14.32 -18.15
C ALA A 317 -5.15 -13.68 -17.66
N VAL A 318 -5.08 -12.61 -16.86
CA VAL A 318 -6.28 -11.98 -16.29
C VAL A 318 -7.05 -11.19 -17.35
N GLU A 319 -6.36 -10.48 -18.25
CA GLU A 319 -7.03 -9.74 -19.32
C GLU A 319 -7.97 -10.62 -20.14
N ASP A 320 -7.52 -11.86 -20.50
CA ASP A 320 -8.36 -12.80 -21.24
C ASP A 320 -9.55 -13.33 -20.43
N LEU A 321 -9.45 -13.36 -19.10
CA LEU A 321 -10.52 -13.82 -18.20
C LEU A 321 -11.59 -12.76 -18.01
N GLU A 322 -11.20 -11.47 -17.94
CA GLU A 322 -12.06 -10.34 -17.60
C GLU A 322 -12.58 -9.60 -18.85
N ALA A 323 -12.09 -9.92 -20.05
CA ALA A 323 -12.35 -9.18 -21.28
C ALA A 323 -13.86 -9.05 -21.63
N ASP A 324 -14.69 -10.04 -21.28
CA ASP A 324 -16.12 -10.07 -21.58
C ASP A 324 -16.96 -9.24 -20.60
N ASP A 325 -16.41 -8.91 -19.42
CA ASP A 325 -17.13 -8.22 -18.33
C ASP A 325 -16.82 -6.70 -18.26
N MET A 326 -15.89 -6.20 -19.09
CA MET A 326 -15.49 -4.80 -19.16
C MET A 326 -15.98 -4.12 -20.43
N ASP A 327 -16.35 -2.84 -20.31
CA ASP A 327 -16.46 -1.96 -21.46
C ASP A 327 -15.09 -1.48 -21.98
N GLU A 328 -15.08 -0.76 -23.13
CA GLU A 328 -13.85 -0.32 -23.77
C GLU A 328 -13.07 0.68 -22.91
N GLU A 329 -13.76 1.63 -22.23
CA GLU A 329 -13.14 2.65 -21.37
C GLU A 329 -12.51 1.98 -20.12
N GLU A 330 -13.21 1.04 -19.50
CA GLU A 330 -12.69 0.26 -18.37
C GLU A 330 -11.46 -0.56 -18.74
N ARG A 331 -11.51 -1.23 -19.90
CA ARG A 331 -10.42 -2.04 -20.40
C ARG A 331 -9.17 -1.21 -20.72
N GLU A 332 -9.34 -0.04 -21.35
CA GLU A 332 -8.22 0.88 -21.63
C GLU A 332 -7.53 1.39 -20.34
N ILE A 333 -8.25 1.48 -19.24
CA ILE A 333 -7.70 1.87 -17.93
C ILE A 333 -7.01 0.68 -17.25
N ALA A 334 -7.67 -0.48 -17.23
CA ALA A 334 -7.18 -1.69 -16.54
C ALA A 334 -6.00 -2.34 -17.26
N PHE A 335 -6.06 -2.39 -18.59
CA PHE A 335 -5.08 -3.04 -19.46
C PHE A 335 -4.68 -2.09 -20.61
N PRO A 336 -4.08 -0.95 -20.31
CA PRO A 336 -3.74 0.05 -21.33
C PRO A 336 -2.68 -0.50 -22.29
N ASP A 337 -2.74 -0.04 -23.54
CA ASP A 337 -1.71 -0.33 -24.53
C ASP A 337 -0.32 0.09 -24.03
N GLU A 338 0.72 -0.65 -24.42
CA GLU A 338 2.11 -0.37 -24.05
C GLU A 338 2.54 1.08 -24.39
N SER A 339 1.95 1.67 -25.43
CA SER A 339 2.20 3.06 -25.82
C SER A 339 1.74 4.08 -24.76
N THR A 340 0.75 3.76 -23.93
CA THR A 340 0.23 4.64 -22.87
C THR A 340 1.24 4.84 -21.74
N TYR A 341 2.03 3.79 -21.42
CA TYR A 341 3.00 3.84 -20.33
C TYR A 341 4.47 3.86 -20.81
N THR A 342 4.72 3.73 -22.12
CA THR A 342 6.08 3.86 -22.66
C THR A 342 6.63 5.26 -22.42
N GLY A 343 7.77 5.35 -21.75
CA GLY A 343 8.43 6.63 -21.42
C GLY A 343 7.93 7.30 -20.14
N GLN A 344 6.98 6.68 -19.44
CA GLN A 344 6.64 7.08 -18.08
C GLN A 344 7.77 6.68 -17.13
N GLU A 345 7.91 7.44 -16.04
CA GLU A 345 8.91 7.14 -15.02
C GLU A 345 8.30 6.32 -13.88
N THR A 346 9.11 5.45 -13.27
CA THR A 346 8.81 4.76 -12.00
C THR A 346 9.56 5.46 -10.88
N TYR A 347 8.96 5.60 -9.71
CA TYR A 347 9.67 6.19 -8.57
C TYR A 347 10.87 5.35 -8.18
N GLN A 348 11.96 6.05 -7.85
CA GLN A 348 13.19 5.46 -7.36
C GLN A 348 13.49 5.95 -5.95
N TYR A 349 14.21 5.16 -5.18
CA TYR A 349 14.77 5.59 -3.92
C TYR A 349 15.87 6.63 -4.16
N LEU A 350 15.67 7.82 -3.65
CA LEU A 350 16.57 8.96 -3.90
C LEU A 350 17.68 9.12 -2.85
N GLY A 351 17.61 8.32 -1.79
CA GLY A 351 18.51 8.39 -0.64
C GLY A 351 17.96 9.27 0.49
N GLU A 352 18.33 8.96 1.72
CA GLU A 352 17.77 9.60 2.93
C GLU A 352 17.85 11.13 2.93
N THR A 353 18.90 11.71 2.33
CA THR A 353 19.07 13.16 2.28
C THR A 353 17.99 13.81 1.42
N VAL A 354 17.69 13.22 0.28
CA VAL A 354 16.67 13.73 -0.65
C VAL A 354 15.26 13.45 -0.10
N ASP A 355 15.03 12.29 0.50
CA ASP A 355 13.76 11.96 1.16
C ASP A 355 13.43 12.99 2.27
N LYS A 356 14.43 13.36 3.07
CA LYS A 356 14.29 14.41 4.10
C LYS A 356 14.00 15.78 3.47
N LEU A 357 14.58 16.07 2.30
CA LEU A 357 14.32 17.31 1.59
C LEU A 357 12.87 17.35 1.07
N TYR A 358 12.39 16.29 0.43
CA TYR A 358 10.98 16.17 0.01
C TYR A 358 10.04 16.38 1.19
N THR A 359 10.26 15.68 2.31
CA THR A 359 9.45 15.83 3.53
C THR A 359 9.44 17.27 4.03
N LYS A 360 10.61 17.91 4.09
CA LYS A 360 10.72 19.32 4.53
C LYS A 360 9.97 20.28 3.60
N LEU A 361 10.13 20.12 2.29
CA LEU A 361 9.49 21.00 1.30
C LEU A 361 7.98 20.78 1.26
N TRP A 362 7.52 19.52 1.40
CA TRP A 362 6.10 19.19 1.51
C TRP A 362 5.44 19.82 2.73
N LEU A 363 6.10 19.78 3.88
CA LEU A 363 5.62 20.48 5.08
C LEU A 363 5.47 21.99 4.84
N GLN A 364 6.35 22.63 4.06
CA GLN A 364 6.21 24.03 3.69
C GLN A 364 4.94 24.26 2.86
N VAL A 365 4.67 23.42 1.86
CA VAL A 365 3.42 23.49 1.08
C VAL A 365 2.19 23.37 1.98
N LYS A 366 2.23 22.46 2.96
CA LYS A 366 1.06 22.19 3.84
C LYS A 366 0.78 23.35 4.84
N VAL A 367 1.78 24.13 5.25
CA VAL A 367 1.63 25.16 6.28
C VAL A 367 1.49 26.58 5.74
N GLU A 368 1.99 26.88 4.54
CA GLU A 368 1.80 28.17 3.85
C GLU A 368 0.48 28.21 3.10
#